data_3559c043bcfa070cbfcfaefb480ca771
#
_entry.id   3559c043bcfa070cbfcfaefb480ca771
#
_cell.length_a   1.000
_cell.length_b   1.000
_cell.length_c   1.000
_cell.angle_alpha   90.00
_cell.angle_beta   90.00
_cell.angle_gamma   90.00
#
_symmetry.space_group_name_H-M   'P 1'
#
loop_
_entity.id
_entity.type
_entity.pdbx_description
1 polymer ?
#
loop_
_entity_poly.entity_id
_entity_poly.type
_entity_poly.pdbx_seq_one_letter_code
_entity_poly.pdbx_strand_id
1 'polypeptide(L)'
;MADLNVSLFPWQQTVMESEARFKVVAAGRRTGKSRYAAWELIINGLSDKKGQVFYIAPTQQQARDIMWDMLLELGSEVIQKAHINNLQLTLINGAKITLKGADRPETMRGVSLKYLVMDEYADMKSSVWEQILRPALADNKGHALFIGTPLGRNQFYDLYQFAGSNSKDSKNWEAWHYTSYDNPLMDPEEIEEAKNAMSAFSFRQEFMASFEAQGSDLFKEEFVKFNKEEPAIGSFYIAVDLAGFSEAGKIQTKNHRLDSTAISVVKASENGWWVADIIHGRWGVKETARKIFQANEKYRPVALGIEKGALKNAVAPYLNDLMKQHQRFFRIEELTHGNKRKIDRIVWALQGRFEHGTIELNVGEWNAPFLDELFQFPNTMVHDDLIDSLAYIDQLATIAYAIDYEEEDYQPMDTLTGY
;
A
#
# COMPACT_ATOMS: atom_id res chain seq x y z
N MET A 1 18.30 15.13 -43.45
CA MET A 1 17.52 14.51 -42.35
C MET A 1 18.53 13.84 -41.46
N ALA A 2 18.47 14.05 -40.15
CA ALA A 2 19.33 13.31 -39.25
C ALA A 2 18.78 11.87 -39.18
N ASP A 3 19.59 10.89 -39.51
CA ASP A 3 19.20 9.47 -39.44
C ASP A 3 19.46 9.00 -38.01
N LEU A 4 18.38 8.92 -37.22
CA LEU A 4 18.45 8.34 -35.86
C LEU A 4 18.59 6.83 -35.95
N ASN A 5 19.73 6.29 -35.53
CA ASN A 5 19.89 4.86 -35.42
C ASN A 5 19.27 4.34 -34.10
N VAL A 6 18.00 4.01 -34.18
CA VAL A 6 17.22 3.53 -33.02
C VAL A 6 17.40 2.01 -32.88
N SER A 7 18.10 1.57 -31.85
CA SER A 7 18.23 0.15 -31.51
C SER A 7 17.31 -0.19 -30.34
N LEU A 8 16.30 -1.02 -30.59
CA LEU A 8 15.30 -1.45 -29.63
C LEU A 8 15.37 -2.95 -29.38
N PHE A 9 15.11 -3.37 -28.16
CA PHE A 9 14.87 -4.78 -27.85
C PHE A 9 13.50 -5.22 -28.38
N PRO A 10 13.26 -6.52 -28.56
CA PRO A 10 11.97 -7.01 -29.10
C PRO A 10 10.74 -6.49 -28.32
N TRP A 11 10.81 -6.48 -27.00
CA TRP A 11 9.72 -5.99 -26.16
C TRP A 11 9.48 -4.49 -26.32
N GLN A 12 10.56 -3.69 -26.46
CA GLN A 12 10.48 -2.25 -26.69
C GLN A 12 9.83 -1.94 -28.03
N GLN A 13 10.15 -2.71 -29.05
CA GLN A 13 9.55 -2.59 -30.36
C GLN A 13 8.06 -2.90 -30.29
N THR A 14 7.65 -3.99 -29.62
CA THR A 14 6.23 -4.32 -29.41
C THR A 14 5.44 -3.18 -28.76
N VAL A 15 5.99 -2.56 -27.72
CA VAL A 15 5.33 -1.45 -27.05
C VAL A 15 5.31 -0.20 -27.92
N MET A 16 6.38 0.06 -28.69
CA MET A 16 6.47 1.23 -29.57
C MET A 16 5.46 1.15 -30.73
N GLU A 17 5.25 -0.02 -31.31
CA GLU A 17 4.33 -0.26 -32.42
C GLU A 17 2.85 -0.16 -32.01
N SER A 18 2.54 -0.21 -30.71
CA SER A 18 1.16 -0.07 -30.24
C SER A 18 0.62 1.33 -30.51
N GLU A 19 -0.63 1.40 -30.97
CA GLU A 19 -1.38 2.65 -31.19
C GLU A 19 -2.10 3.15 -29.93
N ALA A 20 -1.97 2.45 -28.80
CA ALA A 20 -2.62 2.85 -27.56
C ALA A 20 -2.18 4.26 -27.13
N ARG A 21 -3.14 5.08 -26.77
CA ARG A 21 -2.88 6.44 -26.29
C ARG A 21 -2.17 6.46 -24.95
N PHE A 22 -2.47 5.48 -24.12
CA PHE A 22 -1.92 5.33 -22.78
C PHE A 22 -1.33 3.92 -22.63
N LYS A 23 -0.04 3.88 -22.41
CA LYS A 23 0.75 2.64 -22.33
C LYS A 23 1.20 2.41 -20.88
N VAL A 24 0.99 1.22 -20.37
CA VAL A 24 1.39 0.84 -19.00
C VAL A 24 2.36 -0.33 -19.05
N VAL A 25 3.60 -0.13 -18.65
CA VAL A 25 4.67 -1.14 -18.76
C VAL A 25 5.22 -1.46 -17.36
N ALA A 26 4.82 -2.59 -16.83
CA ALA A 26 5.43 -3.18 -15.65
C ALA A 26 6.67 -3.97 -16.07
N ALA A 27 7.85 -3.58 -15.61
CA ALA A 27 9.07 -4.23 -16.05
C ALA A 27 10.14 -4.29 -14.94
N GLY A 28 10.85 -5.43 -14.88
CA GLY A 28 11.88 -5.69 -13.91
C GLY A 28 13.10 -4.77 -14.04
N ARG A 29 14.01 -4.82 -13.07
CA ARG A 29 15.29 -4.10 -13.14
C ARG A 29 16.11 -4.55 -14.34
N ARG A 30 16.89 -3.65 -14.89
CA ARG A 30 17.82 -3.93 -16.01
C ARG A 30 17.15 -4.40 -17.32
N THR A 31 15.82 -4.32 -17.45
CA THR A 31 15.12 -4.60 -18.72
C THR A 31 15.40 -3.58 -19.83
N GLY A 32 15.98 -2.42 -19.51
CA GLY A 32 16.18 -1.33 -20.50
C GLY A 32 15.04 -0.30 -20.51
N LYS A 33 14.24 -0.20 -19.45
CA LYS A 33 13.13 0.76 -19.26
C LYS A 33 13.51 2.20 -19.59
N SER A 34 14.55 2.71 -18.93
CA SER A 34 14.94 4.12 -19.05
C SER A 34 15.44 4.46 -20.46
N ARG A 35 16.16 3.53 -21.12
CA ARG A 35 16.61 3.70 -22.51
C ARG A 35 15.42 3.74 -23.48
N TYR A 36 14.41 2.88 -23.25
CA TYR A 36 13.17 2.90 -24.00
C TYR A 36 12.40 4.22 -23.77
N ALA A 37 12.27 4.65 -22.53
CA ALA A 37 11.66 5.93 -22.19
C ALA A 37 12.34 7.12 -22.88
N ALA A 38 13.68 7.11 -22.97
CA ALA A 38 14.43 8.14 -23.69
C ALA A 38 14.12 8.16 -25.20
N TRP A 39 14.03 7.00 -25.84
CA TRP A 39 13.63 6.92 -27.25
C TRP A 39 12.19 7.40 -27.48
N GLU A 40 11.24 7.01 -26.63
CA GLU A 40 9.86 7.51 -26.71
C GLU A 40 9.78 9.04 -26.59
N LEU A 41 10.58 9.64 -25.69
CA LEU A 41 10.65 11.10 -25.54
C LEU A 41 11.21 11.79 -26.80
N ILE A 42 12.29 11.26 -27.37
CA ILE A 42 12.94 11.82 -28.56
C ILE A 42 12.02 11.70 -29.78
N ILE A 43 11.48 10.51 -30.04
CA ILE A 43 10.63 10.23 -31.19
C ILE A 43 9.34 11.06 -31.14
N ASN A 44 8.66 11.06 -29.97
CA ASN A 44 7.44 11.85 -29.81
C ASN A 44 7.73 13.37 -29.82
N GLY A 45 8.89 13.80 -29.35
CA GLY A 45 9.33 15.19 -29.47
C GLY A 45 9.54 15.60 -30.93
N LEU A 46 10.10 14.72 -31.76
CA LEU A 46 10.34 14.99 -33.18
C LEU A 46 9.05 14.91 -34.03
N SER A 47 8.04 14.21 -33.56
CA SER A 47 6.78 14.01 -34.31
C SER A 47 5.95 15.28 -34.46
N ASP A 48 6.17 16.31 -33.62
CA ASP A 48 5.38 17.54 -33.64
C ASP A 48 6.28 18.77 -33.50
N LYS A 49 6.04 19.76 -34.35
CA LYS A 49 6.76 21.05 -34.30
C LYS A 49 6.35 21.84 -33.07
N LYS A 50 7.33 22.23 -32.25
CA LYS A 50 7.15 23.00 -31.00
C LYS A 50 6.30 22.29 -29.92
N GLY A 51 6.12 20.97 -30.02
CA GLY A 51 5.46 20.18 -28.99
C GLY A 51 6.20 20.23 -27.65
N GLN A 52 5.47 20.09 -26.55
CA GLN A 52 6.05 19.91 -25.21
C GLN A 52 5.93 18.45 -24.77
N VAL A 53 7.04 17.91 -24.35
CA VAL A 53 7.19 16.53 -23.89
C VAL A 53 7.79 16.53 -22.49
N PHE A 54 7.20 15.80 -21.56
CA PHE A 54 7.71 15.70 -20.21
C PHE A 54 8.21 14.29 -19.89
N TYR A 55 9.35 14.24 -19.22
CA TYR A 55 9.78 13.07 -18.43
C TYR A 55 9.60 13.38 -16.96
N ILE A 56 8.96 12.48 -16.24
CA ILE A 56 8.60 12.66 -14.84
C ILE A 56 9.10 11.46 -14.05
N ALA A 57 9.95 11.71 -13.06
CA ALA A 57 10.39 10.76 -12.06
C ALA A 57 9.83 11.13 -10.67
N PRO A 58 9.94 10.29 -9.64
CA PRO A 58 9.46 10.62 -8.29
C PRO A 58 10.02 11.93 -7.75
N THR A 59 11.30 12.23 -7.99
CA THR A 59 11.94 13.52 -7.65
C THR A 59 12.65 14.12 -8.85
N GLN A 60 12.82 15.45 -8.82
CA GLN A 60 13.54 16.15 -9.89
C GLN A 60 15.01 15.72 -9.98
N GLN A 61 15.65 15.38 -8.85
CA GLN A 61 17.01 14.88 -8.84
C GLN A 61 17.11 13.52 -9.53
N GLN A 62 16.19 12.60 -9.24
CA GLN A 62 16.13 11.31 -9.94
C GLN A 62 15.88 11.48 -11.44
N ALA A 63 14.98 12.40 -11.82
CA ALA A 63 14.75 12.69 -13.24
C ALA A 63 16.03 13.12 -13.95
N ARG A 64 16.84 13.96 -13.31
CA ARG A 64 18.15 14.39 -13.84
C ARG A 64 19.11 13.22 -13.93
N ASP A 65 19.30 12.49 -12.84
CA ASP A 65 20.35 11.46 -12.72
C ASP A 65 20.08 10.27 -13.66
N ILE A 66 18.80 9.95 -13.90
CA ILE A 66 18.42 8.83 -14.77
C ILE A 66 18.42 9.24 -16.26
N MET A 67 17.91 10.42 -16.58
CA MET A 67 17.47 10.69 -17.96
C MET A 67 18.31 11.76 -18.67
N TRP A 68 18.95 12.69 -17.94
CA TRP A 68 19.60 13.84 -18.57
C TRP A 68 20.72 13.44 -19.52
N ASP A 69 21.70 12.70 -19.02
CA ASP A 69 22.87 12.31 -19.82
C ASP A 69 22.47 11.30 -20.92
N MET A 70 21.52 10.42 -20.64
CA MET A 70 20.99 9.47 -21.62
C MET A 70 20.33 10.17 -22.82
N LEU A 71 19.55 11.23 -22.57
CA LEU A 71 18.95 12.02 -23.65
C LEU A 71 20.01 12.76 -24.46
N LEU A 72 21.05 13.29 -23.81
CA LEU A 72 22.15 13.97 -24.51
C LEU A 72 22.94 12.99 -25.39
N GLU A 73 23.17 11.78 -24.92
CA GLU A 73 23.83 10.72 -25.68
C GLU A 73 22.99 10.29 -26.90
N LEU A 74 21.75 9.83 -26.65
CA LEU A 74 20.89 9.25 -27.66
C LEU A 74 20.34 10.28 -28.67
N GLY A 75 20.13 11.50 -28.20
CA GLY A 75 19.58 12.59 -29.00
C GLY A 75 20.61 13.56 -29.55
N SER A 76 21.92 13.26 -29.49
CA SER A 76 23.01 14.18 -29.84
C SER A 76 22.85 14.82 -31.23
N GLU A 77 22.34 14.10 -32.21
CA GLU A 77 22.15 14.59 -33.58
C GLU A 77 20.89 15.46 -33.74
N VAL A 78 19.94 15.39 -32.82
CA VAL A 78 18.63 16.08 -32.92
C VAL A 78 18.40 17.10 -31.82
N ILE A 79 19.30 17.21 -30.84
CA ILE A 79 19.26 18.23 -29.81
C ILE A 79 19.94 19.49 -30.31
N GLN A 80 19.18 20.57 -30.44
CA GLN A 80 19.70 21.87 -30.84
C GLN A 80 20.28 22.66 -29.65
N LYS A 81 19.66 22.54 -28.47
CA LYS A 81 20.02 23.31 -27.28
C LYS A 81 19.71 22.56 -26.00
N ALA A 82 20.63 22.61 -25.03
CA ALA A 82 20.47 22.04 -23.70
C ALA A 82 20.55 23.12 -22.62
N HIS A 83 19.55 23.18 -21.74
CA HIS A 83 19.48 24.10 -20.60
C HIS A 83 19.49 23.29 -19.30
N ILE A 84 20.66 23.12 -18.72
CA ILE A 84 20.84 22.26 -17.53
C ILE A 84 20.11 22.78 -16.29
N ASN A 85 20.05 24.10 -16.10
CA ASN A 85 19.38 24.67 -14.93
C ASN A 85 17.85 24.42 -14.93
N ASN A 86 17.25 24.34 -16.11
CA ASN A 86 15.83 24.10 -16.28
C ASN A 86 15.52 22.63 -16.62
N LEU A 87 16.57 21.80 -16.74
CA LEU A 87 16.48 20.42 -17.22
C LEU A 87 15.63 20.30 -18.49
N GLN A 88 15.91 21.16 -19.46
CA GLN A 88 15.16 21.27 -20.71
C GLN A 88 16.06 21.17 -21.93
N LEU A 89 15.68 20.31 -22.86
CA LEU A 89 16.29 20.14 -24.18
C LEU A 89 15.36 20.71 -25.25
N THR A 90 15.94 21.41 -26.21
CA THR A 90 15.21 21.88 -27.40
C THR A 90 15.70 21.07 -28.60
N LEU A 91 14.79 20.44 -29.30
CA LEU A 91 15.07 19.64 -30.49
C LEU A 91 15.16 20.53 -31.74
N ILE A 92 15.75 20.00 -32.82
CA ILE A 92 15.92 20.70 -34.12
C ILE A 92 14.60 21.19 -34.76
N ASN A 93 13.46 20.55 -34.43
CA ASN A 93 12.12 20.96 -34.87
C ASN A 93 11.49 22.01 -33.94
N GLY A 94 12.18 22.44 -32.89
CA GLY A 94 11.73 23.40 -31.89
C GLY A 94 10.88 22.80 -30.77
N ALA A 95 10.65 21.50 -30.74
CA ALA A 95 10.00 20.83 -29.62
C ALA A 95 10.90 20.83 -28.38
N LYS A 96 10.28 20.71 -27.21
CA LYS A 96 10.99 20.76 -25.93
C LYS A 96 10.75 19.50 -25.12
N ILE A 97 11.81 18.87 -24.68
CA ILE A 97 11.79 17.80 -23.67
C ILE A 97 12.18 18.42 -22.34
N THR A 98 11.36 18.27 -21.31
CA THR A 98 11.62 18.83 -19.98
C THR A 98 11.53 17.73 -18.92
N LEU A 99 12.53 17.66 -18.04
CA LEU A 99 12.55 16.71 -16.93
C LEU A 99 11.93 17.35 -15.67
N LYS A 100 11.05 16.62 -14.99
CA LYS A 100 10.28 17.10 -13.83
C LYS A 100 10.27 16.06 -12.72
N GLY A 101 10.05 16.52 -11.49
CA GLY A 101 9.81 15.66 -10.34
C GLY A 101 8.34 15.68 -9.93
N ALA A 102 7.79 14.52 -9.61
CA ALA A 102 6.44 14.37 -9.06
C ALA A 102 6.31 14.93 -7.64
N ASP A 103 7.43 15.18 -6.97
CA ASP A 103 7.51 15.83 -5.64
C ASP A 103 7.05 17.31 -5.66
N ARG A 104 7.08 17.96 -6.85
CA ARG A 104 6.66 19.35 -7.04
C ARG A 104 5.60 19.49 -8.12
N PRO A 105 4.42 18.90 -7.93
CA PRO A 105 3.41 18.78 -8.98
C PRO A 105 2.84 20.13 -9.45
N GLU A 106 2.87 21.17 -8.61
CA GLU A 106 2.44 22.52 -8.94
C GLU A 106 3.25 23.15 -10.09
N THR A 107 4.52 22.74 -10.25
CA THR A 107 5.40 23.25 -11.34
C THR A 107 5.00 22.72 -12.73
N MET A 108 4.07 21.80 -12.79
CA MET A 108 3.57 21.16 -14.00
C MET A 108 2.15 21.62 -14.38
N ARG A 109 1.56 22.56 -13.64
CA ARG A 109 0.23 23.13 -13.96
C ARG A 109 0.30 24.15 -15.09
N GLY A 110 -0.77 24.25 -15.86
CA GLY A 110 -0.92 25.26 -16.91
C GLY A 110 -0.11 25.00 -18.18
N VAL A 111 0.37 23.78 -18.38
CA VAL A 111 1.07 23.36 -19.59
C VAL A 111 0.16 22.52 -20.47
N SER A 112 0.39 22.56 -21.78
CA SER A 112 -0.25 21.67 -22.75
C SER A 112 0.78 20.70 -23.31
N LEU A 113 0.59 19.40 -23.06
CA LEU A 113 1.55 18.35 -23.38
C LEU A 113 1.13 17.54 -24.60
N LYS A 114 2.11 17.16 -25.41
CA LYS A 114 1.94 16.21 -26.51
C LYS A 114 2.20 14.78 -26.09
N TYR A 115 3.22 14.60 -25.26
CA TYR A 115 3.64 13.31 -24.76
C TYR A 115 4.21 13.45 -23.35
N LEU A 116 4.04 12.42 -22.55
CA LEU A 116 4.73 12.32 -21.26
C LEU A 116 5.11 10.89 -20.93
N VAL A 117 6.22 10.75 -20.20
CA VAL A 117 6.65 9.51 -19.55
C VAL A 117 6.58 9.72 -18.04
N MET A 118 5.96 8.81 -17.33
CA MET A 118 5.98 8.69 -15.86
C MET A 118 6.82 7.46 -15.52
N ASP A 119 8.09 7.68 -15.19
CA ASP A 119 9.04 6.62 -14.83
C ASP A 119 9.05 6.38 -13.32
N GLU A 120 9.16 5.11 -12.92
CA GLU A 120 8.97 4.63 -11.54
C GLU A 120 7.63 5.12 -10.95
N TYR A 121 6.55 4.92 -11.72
CA TYR A 121 5.20 5.39 -11.35
C TYR A 121 4.69 4.80 -10.03
N ALA A 122 5.17 3.62 -9.64
CA ALA A 122 4.85 3.00 -8.36
C ALA A 122 5.18 3.90 -7.14
N ASP A 123 6.20 4.76 -7.26
CA ASP A 123 6.64 5.68 -6.20
C ASP A 123 5.97 7.06 -6.25
N MET A 124 5.02 7.27 -7.17
CA MET A 124 4.32 8.55 -7.32
C MET A 124 2.93 8.51 -6.70
N LYS A 125 2.37 9.68 -6.37
CA LYS A 125 0.97 9.80 -5.95
C LYS A 125 0.05 9.80 -7.17
N SER A 126 -1.08 9.08 -7.09
CA SER A 126 -2.10 9.05 -8.17
C SER A 126 -2.61 10.44 -8.54
N SER A 127 -2.71 11.36 -7.56
CA SER A 127 -3.16 12.74 -7.76
C SER A 127 -2.31 13.55 -8.75
N VAL A 128 -1.03 13.21 -8.93
CA VAL A 128 -0.16 13.86 -9.92
C VAL A 128 -0.67 13.59 -11.33
N TRP A 129 -1.02 12.33 -11.60
CA TRP A 129 -1.64 11.95 -12.87
C TRP A 129 -3.05 12.52 -13.00
N GLU A 130 -3.93 12.20 -12.08
CA GLU A 130 -5.36 12.47 -12.20
C GLU A 130 -5.70 13.96 -12.27
N GLN A 131 -5.04 14.78 -11.42
CA GLN A 131 -5.40 16.18 -11.23
C GLN A 131 -4.56 17.17 -12.05
N ILE A 132 -3.37 16.75 -12.51
CA ILE A 132 -2.40 17.67 -13.13
C ILE A 132 -2.05 17.24 -14.55
N LEU A 133 -1.53 16.01 -14.73
CA LEU A 133 -0.96 15.59 -16.00
C LEU A 133 -2.02 15.11 -17.00
N ARG A 134 -3.04 14.41 -16.54
CA ARG A 134 -4.14 13.96 -17.39
C ARG A 134 -4.89 15.14 -18.06
N PRO A 135 -5.22 16.23 -17.34
CA PRO A 135 -5.73 17.47 -17.96
C PRO A 135 -4.76 18.10 -18.94
N ALA A 136 -3.44 18.14 -18.66
CA ALA A 136 -2.44 18.74 -19.52
C ALA A 136 -2.31 18.06 -20.91
N LEU A 137 -2.77 16.82 -21.05
CA LEU A 137 -2.82 16.08 -22.32
C LEU A 137 -4.11 16.30 -23.10
N ALA A 138 -5.11 16.99 -22.53
CA ALA A 138 -6.45 17.08 -23.12
C ALA A 138 -6.44 17.88 -24.42
N ASP A 139 -5.82 19.05 -24.43
CA ASP A 139 -5.83 19.99 -25.57
C ASP A 139 -5.21 19.38 -26.83
N ASN A 140 -4.11 18.67 -26.68
CA ASN A 140 -3.36 18.08 -27.79
C ASN A 140 -3.75 16.63 -28.09
N LYS A 141 -4.73 16.06 -27.36
CA LYS A 141 -4.97 14.62 -27.35
C LYS A 141 -3.68 13.83 -27.13
N GLY A 142 -2.80 14.36 -26.26
CA GLY A 142 -1.48 13.83 -26.00
C GLY A 142 -1.49 12.43 -25.43
N HIS A 143 -0.36 11.74 -25.54
CA HIS A 143 -0.18 10.34 -25.12
C HIS A 143 0.66 10.26 -23.84
N ALA A 144 0.58 9.13 -23.15
CA ALA A 144 1.40 8.88 -21.95
C ALA A 144 1.90 7.44 -21.89
N LEU A 145 3.13 7.32 -21.39
CA LEU A 145 3.76 6.05 -20.99
C LEU A 145 3.95 6.05 -19.47
N PHE A 146 3.39 5.04 -18.82
CA PHE A 146 3.66 4.71 -17.43
C PHE A 146 4.59 3.52 -17.42
N ILE A 147 5.73 3.65 -16.79
CA ILE A 147 6.74 2.59 -16.76
C ILE A 147 7.39 2.54 -15.38
N GLY A 148 7.78 1.37 -14.95
CA GLY A 148 8.45 1.20 -13.65
C GLY A 148 8.51 -0.24 -13.19
N THR A 149 9.19 -0.44 -12.07
CA THR A 149 9.17 -1.71 -11.35
C THR A 149 7.95 -1.71 -10.41
N PRO A 150 7.14 -2.78 -10.38
CA PRO A 150 6.04 -2.89 -9.44
C PRO A 150 6.48 -2.76 -7.98
N LEU A 151 5.62 -2.17 -7.15
CA LEU A 151 5.80 -2.06 -5.70
C LEU A 151 4.50 -2.44 -5.01
N GLY A 152 4.23 -3.74 -4.89
CA GLY A 152 2.99 -4.25 -4.33
C GLY A 152 1.74 -3.83 -5.13
N ARG A 153 0.57 -3.93 -4.49
CA ARG A 153 -0.74 -3.56 -5.09
C ARG A 153 -1.08 -2.11 -4.77
N ASN A 154 -0.41 -1.18 -5.44
CA ASN A 154 -0.62 0.27 -5.31
C ASN A 154 -1.30 0.86 -6.55
N GLN A 155 -1.31 2.20 -6.70
CA GLN A 155 -1.90 2.89 -7.86
C GLN A 155 -1.32 2.44 -9.21
N PHE A 156 -0.10 1.89 -9.25
CA PHE A 156 0.48 1.34 -10.48
C PHE A 156 -0.16 0.00 -10.84
N TYR A 157 -0.43 -0.84 -9.83
CA TYR A 157 -1.19 -2.08 -10.00
C TYR A 157 -2.60 -1.80 -10.51
N ASP A 158 -3.31 -0.85 -9.88
CA ASP A 158 -4.68 -0.49 -10.29
C ASP A 158 -4.72 -0.02 -11.74
N LEU A 159 -3.75 0.81 -12.13
CA LEU A 159 -3.62 1.32 -13.49
C LEU A 159 -3.28 0.20 -14.49
N TYR A 160 -2.40 -0.72 -14.11
CA TYR A 160 -2.04 -1.89 -14.91
C TYR A 160 -3.25 -2.81 -15.14
N GLN A 161 -4.01 -3.12 -14.10
CA GLN A 161 -5.23 -3.92 -14.19
C GLN A 161 -6.30 -3.23 -15.05
N PHE A 162 -6.49 -1.92 -14.86
CA PHE A 162 -7.41 -1.15 -15.68
C PHE A 162 -7.02 -1.17 -17.15
N ALA A 163 -5.75 -0.95 -17.48
CA ALA A 163 -5.24 -0.95 -18.84
C ALA A 163 -5.37 -2.33 -19.52
N GLY A 164 -5.21 -3.42 -18.75
CA GLY A 164 -5.35 -4.80 -19.23
C GLY A 164 -6.78 -5.35 -19.26
N SER A 165 -7.77 -4.59 -18.75
CA SER A 165 -9.14 -5.11 -18.52
C SER A 165 -9.98 -5.35 -19.78
N ASN A 166 -9.54 -4.88 -20.96
CA ASN A 166 -10.31 -4.93 -22.23
C ASN A 166 -11.75 -4.36 -22.11
N SER A 167 -11.98 -3.45 -21.17
CA SER A 167 -13.28 -2.80 -20.98
C SER A 167 -13.50 -1.70 -22.02
N LYS A 168 -14.76 -1.22 -22.14
CA LYS A 168 -15.06 -0.06 -23.00
C LYS A 168 -14.34 1.20 -22.54
N ASP A 169 -14.10 1.33 -21.25
CA ASP A 169 -13.44 2.49 -20.65
C ASP A 169 -11.92 2.45 -20.85
N SER A 170 -11.33 1.26 -20.99
CA SER A 170 -9.89 1.07 -21.21
C SER A 170 -9.48 0.96 -22.69
N LYS A 171 -10.38 1.19 -23.66
CA LYS A 171 -10.11 1.00 -25.11
C LYS A 171 -8.88 1.75 -25.67
N ASN A 172 -8.46 2.82 -25.01
CA ASN A 172 -7.29 3.63 -25.39
C ASN A 172 -6.04 3.28 -24.55
N TRP A 173 -6.12 2.23 -23.76
CA TRP A 173 -5.09 1.80 -22.84
C TRP A 173 -4.61 0.41 -23.23
N GLU A 174 -3.33 0.16 -23.00
CA GLU A 174 -2.74 -1.16 -23.15
C GLU A 174 -1.67 -1.36 -22.09
N ALA A 175 -1.56 -2.60 -21.61
CA ALA A 175 -0.64 -2.96 -20.53
C ALA A 175 0.27 -4.11 -20.93
N TRP A 176 1.55 -4.03 -20.52
CA TRP A 176 2.56 -5.06 -20.77
C TRP A 176 3.32 -5.36 -19.48
N HIS A 177 3.80 -6.59 -19.44
CA HIS A 177 4.60 -7.10 -18.34
C HIS A 177 5.87 -7.73 -18.90
N TYR A 178 7.03 -7.28 -18.39
CA TYR A 178 8.34 -7.79 -18.80
C TYR A 178 9.24 -8.03 -17.58
N THR A 179 10.04 -9.07 -17.66
CA THR A 179 10.99 -9.46 -16.61
C THR A 179 12.40 -9.05 -16.99
N SER A 180 13.36 -9.20 -16.09
CA SER A 180 14.77 -8.98 -16.40
C SER A 180 15.32 -9.92 -17.49
N TYR A 181 14.68 -11.08 -17.67
CA TYR A 181 15.04 -12.04 -18.74
C TYR A 181 14.67 -11.53 -20.15
N ASP A 182 13.81 -10.53 -20.26
CA ASP A 182 13.44 -9.93 -21.55
C ASP A 182 14.50 -8.94 -22.07
N ASN A 183 15.58 -8.73 -21.34
CA ASN A 183 16.77 -8.00 -21.81
C ASN A 183 17.76 -8.96 -22.48
N PRO A 184 17.91 -8.94 -23.82
CA PRO A 184 18.81 -9.86 -24.52
C PRO A 184 20.30 -9.62 -24.25
N LEU A 185 20.66 -8.50 -23.62
CA LEU A 185 22.05 -8.16 -23.24
C LEU A 185 22.38 -8.52 -21.79
N MET A 186 21.40 -8.99 -21.03
CA MET A 186 21.61 -9.36 -19.62
C MET A 186 22.12 -10.81 -19.57
N ASP A 187 23.21 -11.01 -18.83
CA ASP A 187 23.71 -12.34 -18.57
C ASP A 187 22.72 -13.11 -17.66
N PRO A 188 22.22 -14.27 -18.09
CA PRO A 188 21.34 -15.08 -17.25
C PRO A 188 22.00 -15.54 -15.94
N GLU A 189 23.32 -15.71 -15.90
CA GLU A 189 24.04 -16.09 -14.67
C GLU A 189 23.96 -14.98 -13.62
N GLU A 190 24.02 -13.71 -13.99
CA GLU A 190 23.85 -12.56 -13.09
C GLU A 190 22.43 -12.53 -12.49
N ILE A 191 21.42 -12.93 -13.25
CA ILE A 191 20.04 -13.01 -12.74
C ILE A 191 19.91 -14.15 -11.71
N GLU A 192 20.52 -15.31 -11.97
CA GLU A 192 20.52 -16.43 -11.03
C GLU A 192 21.34 -16.14 -9.77
N GLU A 193 22.47 -15.40 -9.87
CA GLU A 193 23.21 -14.93 -8.72
C GLU A 193 22.34 -13.99 -7.85
N ALA A 194 21.67 -13.02 -8.47
CA ALA A 194 20.75 -12.13 -7.77
C ALA A 194 19.62 -12.90 -7.07
N LYS A 195 19.08 -13.93 -7.72
CA LYS A 195 18.04 -14.81 -7.16
C LYS A 195 18.52 -15.55 -5.92
N ASN A 196 19.76 -15.99 -5.91
CA ASN A 196 20.37 -16.70 -4.78
C ASN A 196 20.79 -15.75 -3.65
N ALA A 197 21.07 -14.48 -3.95
CA ALA A 197 21.58 -13.48 -3.01
C ALA A 197 20.46 -12.72 -2.27
N MET A 198 19.23 -12.73 -2.78
CA MET A 198 18.11 -11.96 -2.21
C MET A 198 16.92 -12.86 -1.82
N SER A 199 15.97 -12.28 -1.05
CA SER A 199 14.75 -13.00 -0.73
C SER A 199 13.97 -13.33 -2.01
N ALA A 200 13.25 -14.46 -2.01
CA ALA A 200 12.42 -14.85 -3.15
C ALA A 200 11.38 -13.77 -3.50
N PHE A 201 10.83 -13.09 -2.50
CA PHE A 201 9.93 -11.95 -2.69
C PHE A 201 10.62 -10.79 -3.42
N SER A 202 11.78 -10.33 -2.91
CA SER A 202 12.53 -9.23 -3.54
C SER A 202 12.94 -9.57 -4.98
N PHE A 203 13.32 -10.81 -5.23
CA PHE A 203 13.64 -11.26 -6.59
C PHE A 203 12.41 -11.20 -7.50
N ARG A 204 11.26 -11.71 -7.06
CA ARG A 204 10.03 -11.63 -7.85
C ARG A 204 9.61 -10.20 -8.13
N GLN A 205 9.68 -9.32 -7.13
CA GLN A 205 9.35 -7.90 -7.31
C GLN A 205 10.32 -7.20 -8.28
N GLU A 206 11.62 -7.29 -8.01
CA GLU A 206 12.62 -6.48 -8.70
C GLU A 206 13.01 -7.02 -10.09
N PHE A 207 13.11 -8.35 -10.24
CA PHE A 207 13.54 -8.97 -11.48
C PHE A 207 12.39 -9.53 -12.31
N MET A 208 11.36 -10.06 -11.66
CA MET A 208 10.22 -10.64 -12.35
C MET A 208 9.05 -9.65 -12.52
N ALA A 209 9.21 -8.41 -12.06
CA ALA A 209 8.17 -7.37 -12.10
C ALA A 209 6.84 -7.81 -11.48
N SER A 210 6.89 -8.59 -10.41
CA SER A 210 5.69 -9.08 -9.73
C SER A 210 5.02 -7.95 -8.94
N PHE A 211 3.69 -7.85 -9.05
CA PHE A 211 2.85 -6.98 -8.23
C PHE A 211 2.48 -7.62 -6.88
N GLU A 212 3.17 -8.67 -6.48
CA GLU A 212 2.95 -9.25 -5.16
C GLU A 212 3.15 -8.18 -4.07
N ALA A 213 2.25 -8.14 -3.09
CA ALA A 213 2.45 -7.32 -1.91
C ALA A 213 3.56 -7.93 -1.05
N GLN A 214 4.38 -7.08 -0.43
CA GLN A 214 5.34 -7.54 0.55
C GLN A 214 4.56 -8.18 1.70
N GLY A 215 4.73 -9.48 1.93
CA GLY A 215 3.95 -10.22 2.92
C GLY A 215 2.86 -11.12 2.34
N SER A 216 2.70 -11.21 1.02
CA SER A 216 1.79 -12.20 0.40
C SER A 216 2.08 -13.65 0.82
N ASP A 217 3.28 -13.92 1.32
CA ASP A 217 3.65 -15.21 1.92
C ASP A 217 3.28 -15.31 3.42
N LEU A 218 2.98 -14.20 4.11
CA LEU A 218 2.61 -14.22 5.52
C LEU A 218 1.14 -14.60 5.73
N PHE A 219 0.25 -14.04 4.90
CA PHE A 219 -1.19 -14.28 4.97
C PHE A 219 -1.71 -14.58 3.57
N LYS A 220 -1.95 -15.85 3.26
CA LYS A 220 -2.46 -16.29 1.95
C LYS A 220 -3.98 -16.39 1.97
N GLU A 221 -4.62 -16.18 0.82
CA GLU A 221 -6.07 -16.33 0.67
C GLU A 221 -6.56 -17.73 1.09
N GLU A 222 -5.76 -18.77 0.81
CA GLU A 222 -6.07 -20.17 1.16
C GLU A 222 -6.14 -20.43 2.67
N PHE A 223 -5.55 -19.53 3.50
CA PHE A 223 -5.57 -19.63 4.97
C PHE A 223 -6.80 -18.98 5.59
N VAL A 224 -7.55 -18.21 4.81
CA VAL A 224 -8.73 -17.49 5.32
C VAL A 224 -9.94 -18.39 5.32
N LYS A 225 -10.52 -18.60 6.49
CA LYS A 225 -11.75 -19.36 6.68
C LYS A 225 -12.88 -18.45 7.09
N PHE A 226 -14.05 -18.68 6.51
CA PHE A 226 -15.29 -17.98 6.88
C PHE A 226 -16.24 -18.90 7.60
N ASN A 227 -16.80 -18.44 8.71
CA ASN A 227 -17.83 -19.12 9.46
C ASN A 227 -18.91 -18.11 9.90
N LYS A 228 -20.15 -18.28 9.41
CA LYS A 228 -21.27 -17.40 9.74
C LYS A 228 -21.94 -17.76 11.06
N GLU A 229 -21.67 -18.95 11.58
CA GLU A 229 -22.28 -19.43 12.81
C GLU A 229 -21.40 -19.08 14.01
N GLU A 230 -22.00 -18.42 14.99
CA GLU A 230 -21.31 -18.12 16.24
C GLU A 230 -20.99 -19.44 16.97
N PRO A 231 -19.72 -19.70 17.33
CA PRO A 231 -19.37 -20.87 18.13
C PRO A 231 -20.13 -20.91 19.46
N ALA A 232 -20.62 -22.09 19.84
CA ALA A 232 -21.39 -22.25 21.07
C ALA A 232 -20.51 -22.03 22.32
N ILE A 233 -19.23 -22.39 22.26
CA ILE A 233 -18.26 -22.30 23.35
C ILE A 233 -17.28 -21.16 23.08
N GLY A 234 -16.88 -20.44 24.13
CA GLY A 234 -15.89 -19.37 24.07
C GLY A 234 -16.36 -18.09 24.73
N SER A 235 -15.41 -17.20 24.99
CA SER A 235 -15.65 -15.90 25.60
C SER A 235 -15.30 -14.78 24.63
N PHE A 236 -16.07 -13.68 24.69
CA PHE A 236 -15.80 -12.51 23.86
C PHE A 236 -14.68 -11.64 24.46
N TYR A 237 -13.84 -11.14 23.57
CA TYR A 237 -12.79 -10.17 23.85
C TYR A 237 -12.92 -9.02 22.85
N ILE A 238 -12.65 -7.80 23.32
CA ILE A 238 -12.66 -6.60 22.47
C ILE A 238 -11.31 -5.90 22.61
N ALA A 239 -10.66 -5.62 21.48
CA ALA A 239 -9.45 -4.83 21.44
C ALA A 239 -9.66 -3.59 20.54
N VAL A 240 -9.16 -2.45 21.01
CA VAL A 240 -9.34 -1.16 20.35
C VAL A 240 -7.98 -0.55 20.03
N ASP A 241 -7.77 -0.29 18.75
CA ASP A 241 -6.69 0.54 18.23
C ASP A 241 -7.25 1.93 17.91
N LEU A 242 -6.67 2.98 18.50
CA LEU A 242 -7.18 4.34 18.42
C LEU A 242 -6.42 5.18 17.41
N ALA A 243 -7.09 5.68 16.39
CA ALA A 243 -6.55 6.68 15.48
C ALA A 243 -6.33 8.04 16.16
N GLY A 244 -5.38 8.80 15.65
CA GLY A 244 -5.19 10.20 16.03
C GLY A 244 -6.43 11.04 15.76
N PHE A 245 -7.00 11.67 16.79
CA PHE A 245 -8.15 12.55 16.64
C PHE A 245 -7.76 13.87 16.00
N SER A 246 -8.34 14.22 14.85
CA SER A 246 -8.20 15.55 14.28
C SER A 246 -9.02 16.54 15.12
N GLU A 247 -8.36 17.53 15.74
CA GLU A 247 -9.07 18.70 16.26
C GLU A 247 -9.80 19.39 15.09
N ALA A 248 -11.09 19.51 15.18
CA ALA A 248 -11.89 20.26 14.22
C ALA A 248 -11.35 21.71 14.14
N GLY A 249 -10.67 22.05 13.04
CA GLY A 249 -10.24 23.42 12.77
C GLY A 249 -8.75 23.65 12.48
N LYS A 250 -7.87 22.69 12.68
CA LYS A 250 -6.47 22.82 12.23
C LYS A 250 -6.27 22.01 10.96
N ILE A 251 -6.09 22.72 9.84
CA ILE A 251 -5.54 22.16 8.59
C ILE A 251 -4.16 21.63 8.94
N GLN A 252 -4.06 20.33 9.21
CA GLN A 252 -2.77 19.71 9.43
C GLN A 252 -2.01 19.66 8.09
N THR A 253 -0.85 20.25 8.14
CA THR A 253 0.19 20.22 7.11
C THR A 253 0.39 18.81 6.56
N LYS A 254 0.29 18.73 5.23
CA LYS A 254 0.79 17.70 4.29
C LYS A 254 1.63 16.59 4.95
N ASN A 255 1.13 15.38 4.90
CA ASN A 255 1.81 14.07 4.87
C ASN A 255 1.39 12.99 5.87
N HIS A 256 0.28 13.12 6.61
CA HIS A 256 -0.24 11.96 7.33
C HIS A 256 -1.53 11.45 6.65
N ARG A 257 -1.48 10.22 6.12
CA ARG A 257 -2.68 9.41 5.90
C ARG A 257 -3.37 9.35 7.27
N LEU A 258 -4.63 9.76 7.33
CA LEU A 258 -5.39 9.75 8.58
C LEU A 258 -5.72 8.30 8.90
N ASP A 259 -5.16 7.77 9.99
CA ASP A 259 -5.44 6.44 10.51
C ASP A 259 -6.91 6.31 10.91
N SER A 260 -7.44 5.09 10.90
CA SER A 260 -8.79 4.77 11.31
C SER A 260 -8.80 4.10 12.68
N THR A 261 -9.74 4.47 13.55
CA THR A 261 -9.97 3.69 14.77
C THR A 261 -10.57 2.35 14.39
N ALA A 262 -10.03 1.27 14.94
CA ALA A 262 -10.52 -0.10 14.74
C ALA A 262 -10.85 -0.77 16.08
N ILE A 263 -11.99 -1.47 16.11
CA ILE A 263 -12.51 -2.20 17.27
C ILE A 263 -12.74 -3.64 16.83
N SER A 264 -11.82 -4.53 17.17
CA SER A 264 -11.94 -5.95 16.88
C SER A 264 -12.70 -6.67 17.99
N VAL A 265 -13.69 -7.47 17.60
CA VAL A 265 -14.53 -8.30 18.48
C VAL A 265 -14.29 -9.76 18.14
N VAL A 266 -13.77 -10.53 19.08
CA VAL A 266 -13.39 -11.92 18.88
C VAL A 266 -14.01 -12.79 19.96
N LYS A 267 -14.60 -13.93 19.58
CA LYS A 267 -14.95 -15.01 20.49
C LYS A 267 -13.81 -16.03 20.47
N ALA A 268 -13.08 -16.14 21.57
CA ALA A 268 -11.96 -17.06 21.69
C ALA A 268 -12.35 -18.28 22.53
N SER A 269 -11.86 -19.46 22.12
CA SER A 269 -12.01 -20.74 22.80
C SER A 269 -10.73 -21.56 22.64
N GLU A 270 -10.67 -22.75 23.24
CA GLU A 270 -9.57 -23.71 23.04
C GLU A 270 -9.38 -24.11 21.57
N ASN A 271 -10.44 -24.04 20.76
CA ASN A 271 -10.40 -24.40 19.35
C ASN A 271 -9.93 -23.29 18.44
N GLY A 272 -9.76 -22.06 18.95
CA GLY A 272 -9.31 -20.90 18.16
C GLY A 272 -10.19 -19.66 18.34
N TRP A 273 -10.06 -18.76 17.41
CA TRP A 273 -10.70 -17.46 17.40
C TRP A 273 -11.78 -17.39 16.33
N TRP A 274 -12.93 -16.91 16.69
CA TRP A 274 -13.96 -16.50 15.74
C TRP A 274 -14.10 -14.97 15.78
N VAL A 275 -13.72 -14.30 14.68
CA VAL A 275 -13.81 -12.85 14.57
C VAL A 275 -15.26 -12.49 14.24
N ALA A 276 -15.97 -12.00 15.25
CA ALA A 276 -17.40 -11.68 15.16
C ALA A 276 -17.65 -10.41 14.34
N ASP A 277 -16.80 -9.38 14.53
CA ASP A 277 -16.96 -8.06 13.94
C ASP A 277 -15.66 -7.26 14.01
N ILE A 278 -15.42 -6.38 13.04
CA ILE A 278 -14.39 -5.34 13.12
C ILE A 278 -15.05 -4.01 12.79
N ILE A 279 -15.36 -3.22 13.81
CA ILE A 279 -15.98 -1.92 13.69
C ILE A 279 -14.89 -0.89 13.46
N HIS A 280 -14.87 -0.25 12.32
CA HIS A 280 -13.80 0.69 11.99
C HIS A 280 -14.34 1.99 11.39
N GLY A 281 -13.56 3.06 11.51
CA GLY A 281 -13.92 4.35 10.93
C GLY A 281 -13.14 5.51 11.52
N ARG A 282 -13.40 6.70 10.99
CA ARG A 282 -12.78 7.95 11.43
C ARG A 282 -13.79 8.74 12.24
N TRP A 283 -13.70 8.63 13.55
CA TRP A 283 -14.64 9.26 14.49
C TRP A 283 -13.95 10.25 15.39
N GLY A 284 -14.69 11.24 15.85
CA GLY A 284 -14.24 12.10 16.95
C GLY A 284 -14.32 11.36 18.29
N VAL A 285 -13.66 11.88 19.31
CA VAL A 285 -13.50 11.26 20.64
C VAL A 285 -14.81 10.76 21.24
N LYS A 286 -15.89 11.55 21.18
CA LYS A 286 -17.22 11.18 21.73
C LYS A 286 -17.84 10.01 20.97
N GLU A 287 -17.74 10.02 19.66
CA GLU A 287 -18.29 8.95 18.82
C GLU A 287 -17.51 7.65 19.02
N THR A 288 -16.19 7.73 19.11
CA THR A 288 -15.34 6.59 19.45
C THR A 288 -15.74 5.97 20.77
N ALA A 289 -15.90 6.78 21.82
CA ALA A 289 -16.38 6.30 23.13
C ALA A 289 -17.75 5.62 23.03
N ARG A 290 -18.67 6.19 22.24
CA ARG A 290 -20.00 5.61 22.01
C ARG A 290 -19.91 4.26 21.30
N LYS A 291 -19.07 4.13 20.27
CA LYS A 291 -18.85 2.86 19.52
C LYS A 291 -18.28 1.77 20.42
N ILE A 292 -17.26 2.11 21.23
CA ILE A 292 -16.68 1.18 22.21
C ILE A 292 -17.74 0.72 23.21
N PHE A 293 -18.51 1.64 23.78
CA PHE A 293 -19.59 1.31 24.71
C PHE A 293 -20.66 0.42 24.08
N GLN A 294 -21.09 0.71 22.86
CA GLN A 294 -22.06 -0.10 22.11
C GLN A 294 -21.54 -1.52 21.83
N ALA A 295 -20.27 -1.65 21.44
CA ALA A 295 -19.64 -2.96 21.22
C ALA A 295 -19.62 -3.77 22.54
N ASN A 296 -19.23 -3.14 23.65
CA ASN A 296 -19.26 -3.77 24.97
C ASN A 296 -20.65 -4.25 25.37
N GLU A 297 -21.70 -3.43 25.18
CA GLU A 297 -23.08 -3.81 25.52
C GLU A 297 -23.61 -4.96 24.65
N LYS A 298 -23.26 -4.96 23.35
CA LYS A 298 -23.71 -5.97 22.39
C LYS A 298 -23.07 -7.33 22.66
N TYR A 299 -21.76 -7.37 22.87
CA TYR A 299 -21.00 -8.62 22.91
C TYR A 299 -20.67 -9.08 24.33
N ARG A 300 -20.76 -8.20 25.33
CA ARG A 300 -20.46 -8.48 26.76
C ARG A 300 -19.15 -9.22 26.95
N PRO A 301 -18.01 -8.62 26.54
CA PRO A 301 -16.72 -9.30 26.59
C PRO A 301 -16.27 -9.55 28.03
N VAL A 302 -15.47 -10.61 28.23
CA VAL A 302 -14.76 -10.88 29.47
C VAL A 302 -13.68 -9.80 29.71
N ALA A 303 -13.00 -9.38 28.66
CA ALA A 303 -12.03 -8.30 28.72
C ALA A 303 -12.16 -7.37 27.51
N LEU A 304 -12.04 -6.06 27.79
CA LEU A 304 -11.95 -4.99 26.80
C LEU A 304 -10.62 -4.26 26.99
N GLY A 305 -9.81 -4.25 25.94
CA GLY A 305 -8.51 -3.56 25.96
C GLY A 305 -8.48 -2.36 25.02
N ILE A 306 -7.80 -1.30 25.45
CA ILE A 306 -7.54 -0.11 24.64
C ILE A 306 -6.03 0.14 24.65
N GLU A 307 -5.48 0.45 23.48
CA GLU A 307 -4.07 0.80 23.34
C GLU A 307 -3.66 1.91 24.32
N LYS A 308 -2.51 1.71 24.99
CA LYS A 308 -1.96 2.65 25.95
C LYS A 308 -1.44 3.89 25.24
N GLY A 309 -1.90 5.08 25.65
CA GLY A 309 -1.40 6.33 25.11
C GLY A 309 -2.27 7.55 25.43
N ALA A 310 -1.90 8.68 24.87
CA ALA A 310 -2.64 9.93 25.06
C ALA A 310 -4.08 9.87 24.55
N LEU A 311 -4.32 9.07 23.52
CA LEU A 311 -5.64 8.91 22.91
C LEU A 311 -6.61 8.17 23.85
N LYS A 312 -6.15 7.16 24.60
CA LYS A 312 -6.94 6.52 25.67
C LYS A 312 -7.41 7.54 26.68
N ASN A 313 -6.51 8.43 27.12
CA ASN A 313 -6.84 9.47 28.09
C ASN A 313 -7.89 10.46 27.58
N ALA A 314 -7.95 10.70 26.27
CA ALA A 314 -8.99 11.53 25.65
C ALA A 314 -10.37 10.85 25.61
N VAL A 315 -10.41 9.53 25.39
CA VAL A 315 -11.67 8.74 25.29
C VAL A 315 -12.23 8.38 26.67
N ALA A 316 -11.37 8.11 27.65
CA ALA A 316 -11.75 7.60 28.96
C ALA A 316 -12.80 8.44 29.71
N PRO A 317 -12.77 9.78 29.74
CA PRO A 317 -13.81 10.58 30.39
C PRO A 317 -15.21 10.33 29.81
N TYR A 318 -15.30 10.26 28.47
CA TYR A 318 -16.59 10.04 27.77
C TYR A 318 -17.10 8.61 27.98
N LEU A 319 -16.21 7.61 28.03
CA LEU A 319 -16.59 6.24 28.41
C LEU A 319 -17.11 6.19 29.85
N ASN A 320 -16.43 6.82 30.80
CA ASN A 320 -16.87 6.90 32.19
C ASN A 320 -18.24 7.56 32.34
N ASP A 321 -18.52 8.62 31.57
CA ASP A 321 -19.81 9.27 31.57
C ASP A 321 -20.91 8.34 31.02
N LEU A 322 -20.66 7.60 29.92
CA LEU A 322 -21.59 6.63 29.39
C LEU A 322 -21.83 5.47 30.38
N MET A 323 -20.77 4.96 31.03
CA MET A 323 -20.91 3.91 32.08
C MET A 323 -21.81 4.39 33.22
N LYS A 324 -21.64 5.62 33.70
CA LYS A 324 -22.49 6.21 34.76
C LYS A 324 -23.92 6.41 34.27
N GLN A 325 -24.11 6.98 33.08
CA GLN A 325 -25.44 7.27 32.50
C GLN A 325 -26.27 6.00 32.35
N HIS A 326 -25.63 4.91 31.90
CA HIS A 326 -26.32 3.63 31.68
C HIS A 326 -26.20 2.67 32.86
N GLN A 327 -25.52 3.06 33.94
CA GLN A 327 -25.24 2.22 35.11
C GLN A 327 -24.61 0.85 34.73
N ARG A 328 -23.72 0.87 33.75
CA ARG A 328 -22.99 -0.28 33.23
C ARG A 328 -21.50 -0.02 33.35
N PHE A 329 -20.85 -0.73 34.25
CA PHE A 329 -19.42 -0.57 34.54
C PHE A 329 -18.66 -1.78 34.03
N PHE A 330 -17.55 -1.55 33.34
CA PHE A 330 -16.64 -2.57 32.90
C PHE A 330 -15.21 -2.06 33.03
N ARG A 331 -14.28 -3.00 33.21
CA ARG A 331 -12.87 -2.69 33.31
C ARG A 331 -12.26 -2.58 31.92
N ILE A 332 -11.34 -1.62 31.77
CA ILE A 332 -10.58 -1.39 30.53
C ILE A 332 -9.12 -1.77 30.80
N GLU A 333 -8.64 -2.79 30.11
CA GLU A 333 -7.25 -3.21 30.18
C GLU A 333 -6.39 -2.31 29.30
N GLU A 334 -5.11 -2.11 29.68
CA GLU A 334 -4.15 -1.36 28.86
C GLU A 334 -3.39 -2.30 27.96
N LEU A 335 -3.56 -2.14 26.64
CA LEU A 335 -2.78 -2.84 25.64
C LEU A 335 -1.47 -2.11 25.39
N THR A 336 -0.38 -2.84 25.29
CA THR A 336 0.95 -2.26 25.13
C THR A 336 1.66 -2.80 23.89
N HIS A 337 2.47 -1.96 23.27
CA HIS A 337 3.32 -2.42 22.16
C HIS A 337 4.44 -3.36 22.63
N GLY A 338 4.74 -3.38 23.92
CA GLY A 338 5.96 -4.03 24.43
C GLY A 338 7.21 -3.42 23.79
N ASN A 339 8.34 -4.10 23.89
CA ASN A 339 9.58 -3.73 23.21
C ASN A 339 9.69 -4.33 21.79
N LYS A 340 8.60 -4.91 21.26
CA LYS A 340 8.57 -5.56 19.93
C LYS A 340 8.15 -4.54 18.85
N ARG A 341 8.70 -4.67 17.65
CA ARG A 341 8.23 -3.89 16.50
C ARG A 341 6.79 -4.31 16.17
N LYS A 342 5.98 -3.36 15.68
CA LYS A 342 4.58 -3.59 15.30
C LYS A 342 4.41 -4.82 14.39
N ILE A 343 5.27 -4.92 13.37
CA ILE A 343 5.27 -6.05 12.41
C ILE A 343 5.43 -7.39 13.14
N ASP A 344 6.43 -7.49 14.01
CA ASP A 344 6.72 -8.74 14.74
C ASP A 344 5.52 -9.15 15.62
N ARG A 345 4.86 -8.19 16.26
CA ARG A 345 3.67 -8.45 17.10
C ARG A 345 2.51 -9.02 16.29
N ILE A 346 2.18 -8.39 15.15
CA ILE A 346 1.09 -8.83 14.26
C ILE A 346 1.38 -10.24 13.72
N VAL A 347 2.60 -10.47 13.23
CA VAL A 347 3.02 -11.78 12.73
C VAL A 347 2.89 -12.85 13.81
N TRP A 348 3.38 -12.59 15.02
CA TRP A 348 3.32 -13.55 16.12
C TRP A 348 1.90 -13.86 16.58
N ALA A 349 1.03 -12.83 16.60
CA ALA A 349 -0.35 -13.02 17.03
C ALA A 349 -1.21 -13.74 15.99
N LEU A 350 -0.99 -13.48 14.68
CA LEU A 350 -1.95 -13.84 13.66
C LEU A 350 -1.46 -14.93 12.68
N GLN A 351 -0.18 -14.89 12.24
CA GLN A 351 0.29 -15.75 11.15
C GLN A 351 0.03 -17.24 11.40
N GLY A 352 0.52 -17.77 12.50
CA GLY A 352 0.34 -19.20 12.80
C GLY A 352 -1.13 -19.58 12.96
N ARG A 353 -1.97 -18.68 13.49
CA ARG A 353 -3.41 -18.93 13.63
C ARG A 353 -4.13 -19.01 12.29
N PHE A 354 -3.80 -18.12 11.35
CA PHE A 354 -4.34 -18.20 9.99
C PHE A 354 -3.82 -19.44 9.26
N GLU A 355 -2.53 -19.71 9.31
CA GLU A 355 -1.90 -20.84 8.63
C GLU A 355 -2.46 -22.20 9.11
N HIS A 356 -2.69 -22.34 10.42
CA HIS A 356 -3.29 -23.55 10.98
C HIS A 356 -4.83 -23.54 10.96
N GLY A 357 -5.44 -22.45 10.47
CA GLY A 357 -6.89 -22.32 10.34
C GLY A 357 -7.63 -22.27 11.67
N THR A 358 -6.97 -21.74 12.72
CA THR A 358 -7.55 -21.51 14.06
C THR A 358 -8.12 -20.08 14.20
N ILE A 359 -8.17 -19.31 13.12
CA ILE A 359 -8.97 -18.08 13.00
C ILE A 359 -10.03 -18.30 11.94
N GLU A 360 -11.29 -18.03 12.31
CA GLU A 360 -12.43 -17.99 11.41
C GLU A 360 -13.07 -16.60 11.42
N LEU A 361 -13.47 -16.12 10.24
CA LEU A 361 -14.06 -14.80 10.08
C LEU A 361 -15.59 -14.91 9.90
N ASN A 362 -16.35 -14.16 10.67
CA ASN A 362 -17.76 -13.93 10.34
C ASN A 362 -17.88 -13.13 9.03
N VAL A 363 -19.03 -13.22 8.37
CA VAL A 363 -19.30 -12.48 7.13
C VAL A 363 -19.91 -11.12 7.44
N GLY A 364 -19.26 -10.05 7.02
CA GLY A 364 -19.69 -8.67 7.23
C GLY A 364 -19.06 -7.69 6.25
N GLU A 365 -19.51 -6.45 6.26
CA GLU A 365 -18.98 -5.38 5.39
C GLU A 365 -17.49 -5.07 5.66
N TRP A 366 -17.01 -5.38 6.85
CA TRP A 366 -15.64 -5.20 7.27
C TRP A 366 -14.64 -6.18 6.64
N ASN A 367 -15.13 -7.29 6.06
CA ASN A 367 -14.24 -8.31 5.49
C ASN A 367 -13.37 -7.75 4.35
N ALA A 368 -13.95 -6.98 3.43
CA ALA A 368 -13.20 -6.48 2.29
C ALA A 368 -12.03 -5.57 2.71
N PRO A 369 -12.21 -4.51 3.51
CA PRO A 369 -11.09 -3.69 3.96
C PRO A 369 -10.10 -4.46 4.86
N PHE A 370 -10.55 -5.38 5.70
CA PHE A 370 -9.68 -6.21 6.54
C PHE A 370 -8.78 -7.12 5.70
N LEU A 371 -9.34 -7.82 4.71
CA LEU A 371 -8.57 -8.68 3.82
C LEU A 371 -7.60 -7.90 2.95
N ASP A 372 -7.96 -6.69 2.55
CA ASP A 372 -7.07 -5.81 1.80
C ASP A 372 -5.86 -5.42 2.65
N GLU A 373 -6.03 -5.07 3.92
CA GLU A 373 -4.92 -4.84 4.85
C GLU A 373 -4.10 -6.13 5.09
N LEU A 374 -4.78 -7.26 5.35
CA LEU A 374 -4.16 -8.55 5.68
C LEU A 374 -3.21 -9.04 4.57
N PHE A 375 -3.67 -9.02 3.32
CA PHE A 375 -2.89 -9.51 2.19
C PHE A 375 -1.80 -8.55 1.73
N GLN A 376 -1.90 -7.28 2.11
CA GLN A 376 -0.86 -6.30 1.81
C GLN A 376 0.14 -6.10 2.95
N PHE A 377 -0.13 -6.65 4.13
CA PHE A 377 0.79 -6.55 5.26
C PHE A 377 2.12 -7.29 5.01
N PRO A 378 3.32 -6.74 5.34
CA PRO A 378 3.59 -5.51 6.10
C PRO A 378 3.91 -4.29 5.22
N ASN A 379 3.13 -4.02 4.18
CA ASN A 379 3.34 -2.87 3.31
C ASN A 379 3.07 -1.56 4.08
N THR A 380 4.09 -0.77 4.33
CA THR A 380 4.00 0.51 5.05
C THR A 380 3.20 1.60 4.30
N MET A 381 2.83 1.35 3.05
CA MET A 381 2.01 2.25 2.24
C MET A 381 0.50 2.04 2.45
N VAL A 382 0.11 0.95 3.08
CA VAL A 382 -1.28 0.59 3.37
C VAL A 382 -1.53 0.74 4.86
N HIS A 383 -2.76 1.09 5.24
CA HIS A 383 -3.18 1.09 6.63
C HIS A 383 -3.15 -0.34 7.16
N ASP A 384 -2.83 -0.50 8.43
CA ASP A 384 -2.78 -1.78 9.12
C ASP A 384 -3.57 -1.74 10.45
N ASP A 385 -4.49 -0.78 10.56
CA ASP A 385 -5.25 -0.50 11.79
C ASP A 385 -6.17 -1.66 12.16
N LEU A 386 -6.80 -2.31 11.15
CA LEU A 386 -7.75 -3.41 11.38
C LEU A 386 -7.00 -4.67 11.83
N ILE A 387 -5.91 -5.02 11.18
CA ILE A 387 -5.10 -6.18 11.57
C ILE A 387 -4.39 -5.96 12.90
N ASP A 388 -3.98 -4.72 13.20
CA ASP A 388 -3.34 -4.38 14.46
C ASP A 388 -4.31 -4.49 15.64
N SER A 389 -5.53 -3.98 15.49
CA SER A 389 -6.58 -4.16 16.50
C SER A 389 -6.89 -5.64 16.75
N LEU A 390 -6.90 -6.49 15.71
CA LEU A 390 -7.10 -7.93 15.86
C LEU A 390 -5.91 -8.59 16.59
N ALA A 391 -4.69 -8.19 16.29
CA ALA A 391 -3.49 -8.73 16.91
C ALA A 391 -3.44 -8.45 18.44
N TYR A 392 -4.03 -7.35 18.90
CA TYR A 392 -4.10 -7.05 20.32
C TYR A 392 -4.97 -8.03 21.14
N ILE A 393 -5.86 -8.78 20.50
CA ILE A 393 -6.66 -9.82 21.17
C ILE A 393 -5.76 -10.87 21.85
N ASP A 394 -4.58 -11.15 21.28
CA ASP A 394 -3.63 -12.11 21.86
C ASP A 394 -3.23 -11.74 23.29
N GLN A 395 -3.09 -10.45 23.60
CA GLN A 395 -2.76 -10.00 24.96
C GLN A 395 -3.92 -10.26 25.94
N LEU A 396 -5.16 -10.05 25.50
CA LEU A 396 -6.35 -10.19 26.35
C LEU A 396 -6.68 -11.67 26.62
N ALA A 397 -6.61 -12.50 25.59
CA ALA A 397 -6.87 -13.94 25.73
C ALA A 397 -5.86 -14.61 26.66
N THR A 398 -4.57 -14.25 26.56
CA THR A 398 -3.52 -14.80 27.44
C THR A 398 -3.73 -14.43 28.90
N ILE A 399 -4.15 -13.20 29.18
CA ILE A 399 -4.41 -12.74 30.56
C ILE A 399 -5.58 -13.52 31.19
N ALA A 400 -6.65 -13.78 30.41
CA ALA A 400 -7.82 -14.51 30.90
C ALA A 400 -7.50 -15.97 31.28
N TYR A 401 -6.68 -16.64 30.47
CA TYR A 401 -6.23 -18.00 30.80
C TYR A 401 -5.34 -18.05 32.08
N ALA A 402 -4.52 -17.04 32.31
CA ALA A 402 -3.66 -16.96 33.50
C ALA A 402 -4.48 -16.77 34.81
N ILE A 403 -5.61 -16.08 34.73
CA ILE A 403 -6.49 -15.85 35.88
C ILE A 403 -7.25 -17.13 36.28
N ASP A 404 -7.68 -17.95 35.31
CA ASP A 404 -8.39 -19.22 35.61
C ASP A 404 -7.45 -20.27 36.26
N TYR A 405 -6.15 -20.22 35.98
CA TYR A 405 -5.19 -21.14 36.61
C TYR A 405 -4.83 -20.78 38.08
N GLU A 406 -5.05 -19.52 38.50
CA GLU A 406 -4.77 -19.12 39.90
C GLU A 406 -5.92 -19.47 40.87
N GLU A 407 -7.14 -19.71 40.37
CA GLU A 407 -8.28 -20.07 41.25
C GLU A 407 -8.36 -21.57 41.61
N GLU A 408 -7.72 -22.46 40.85
CA GLU A 408 -7.79 -23.92 41.13
C GLU A 408 -6.78 -24.42 42.19
N ASP A 409 -5.80 -23.65 42.60
CA ASP A 409 -4.74 -24.13 43.53
C ASP A 409 -4.93 -23.72 44.98
N TYR A 410 -6.07 -23.17 45.36
CA TYR A 410 -6.36 -22.88 46.77
C TYR A 410 -7.20 -23.98 47.42
N GLN A 411 -6.59 -25.13 47.71
CA GLN A 411 -7.10 -26.05 48.74
C GLN A 411 -6.72 -25.52 50.14
N PRO A 412 -7.71 -25.21 51.01
CA PRO A 412 -7.37 -24.83 52.37
C PRO A 412 -6.74 -26.03 53.05
N MET A 413 -5.50 -25.88 53.52
CA MET A 413 -4.88 -26.88 54.40
C MET A 413 -5.81 -27.13 55.60
N ASP A 414 -6.16 -28.37 55.77
CA ASP A 414 -6.88 -28.84 56.95
C ASP A 414 -6.07 -28.52 58.19
N THR A 415 -6.51 -27.59 59.02
CA THR A 415 -5.84 -27.14 60.25
C THR A 415 -5.95 -28.12 61.40
N LEU A 416 -6.46 -29.33 61.16
CA LEU A 416 -6.69 -30.34 62.23
C LEU A 416 -5.58 -31.41 62.33
N THR A 417 -4.68 -31.51 61.39
CA THR A 417 -3.63 -32.57 61.45
C THR A 417 -2.22 -32.01 61.27
N GLY A 418 -1.82 -31.05 61.99
CA GLY A 418 -0.46 -30.46 62.09
C GLY A 418 0.73 -31.35 61.69
N TYR A 419 0.79 -31.76 60.41
CA TYR A 419 1.95 -32.28 59.69
C TYR A 419 1.92 -31.90 58.23
#